data_55ed42d6cd1143bc631bf3adec69c389
#
_entry.id   55ed42d6cd1143bc631bf3adec69c389
#
_cell.length_a   1.000
_cell.length_b   1.000
_cell.length_c   1.000
_cell.angle_alpha   90.00
_cell.angle_beta   90.00
_cell.angle_gamma   90.00
#
_symmetry.space_group_name_H-M   'P 1'
#
loop_
_entity.id
_entity.type
_entity.pdbx_description
1 polymer ?
#
loop_
_entity_poly.entity_id
_entity_poly.type
_entity_poly.pdbx_seq_one_letter_code
_entity_poly.pdbx_strand_id
1 'polypeptide(L)'
;NTANDDRSATITVAAGSDTKTITVSQNSTEGLLITSSKNVNVGAAGGQVTVTLKANASYSQVISNDWVSEITSRANMVEYTRNYSVAANISNARSATISYTMVVNDSTSITEAVTINQEQGTTTGDMSKTAMDIAALMYPGWNLGNTMEAGNSANNWKNAGIDSETLWQSAKTTQQLIDLVKASGFKSVRIPCSWVMGHITDAEACTIDADWLARVHEVVDYCIKNDLYVIINQHWDGGWIEHDGLTAATDVDATKAKLTKIWTQIANSFKNYDERLIFAGMNEPGVGAGDANALLGTADLANRIAEYEQTFIEAVRATGGNNAKRVLIVQGPNTDIDKFVANNYMSKIKDSATDRLMVEVHFYDPYNFTDLSEDKDWGKYCLYWGKNNTNGSEAGRTADAKYNEDYVEAQMKKMKNNNKKKSNNPMVKEWNRKHSMNKNNKCCTN
;
A
#
# COMPACT_ATOMS: atom_id res chain seq x y z
N ASN A 1 -9.56 34.55 -38.51
CA ASN A 1 -8.56 34.89 -37.50
C ASN A 1 -8.05 33.60 -36.88
N THR A 2 -6.75 33.36 -36.87
CA THR A 2 -6.11 32.21 -36.25
C THR A 2 -5.33 32.61 -34.99
N ALA A 3 -5.42 33.89 -34.61
CA ALA A 3 -4.79 34.39 -33.37
C ALA A 3 -5.74 34.23 -32.16
N ASN A 4 -5.19 34.05 -30.98
CA ASN A 4 -5.94 33.96 -29.74
C ASN A 4 -6.40 35.33 -29.19
N ASP A 5 -6.17 36.39 -29.94
CA ASP A 5 -6.58 37.77 -29.58
C ASP A 5 -7.48 38.36 -30.64
N ASP A 6 -8.43 39.19 -30.23
CA ASP A 6 -9.24 40.01 -31.15
C ASP A 6 -8.34 41.00 -31.88
N ARG A 7 -8.64 41.27 -33.07
CA ARG A 7 -7.94 42.27 -33.88
C ARG A 7 -8.89 43.23 -34.56
N SER A 8 -8.45 44.44 -34.72
CA SER A 8 -9.19 45.47 -35.45
C SER A 8 -8.30 46.18 -36.46
N ALA A 9 -8.92 46.63 -37.51
CA ALA A 9 -8.29 47.50 -38.51
C ALA A 9 -9.24 48.65 -38.85
N THR A 10 -8.68 49.80 -39.10
CA THR A 10 -9.45 50.97 -39.52
C THR A 10 -9.24 51.22 -41.01
N ILE A 11 -10.33 51.31 -41.77
CA ILE A 11 -10.33 51.72 -43.18
C ILE A 11 -10.74 53.15 -43.16
N THR A 12 -9.92 54.01 -43.74
CA THR A 12 -10.25 55.45 -43.95
C THR A 12 -10.51 55.66 -45.38
N VAL A 13 -11.71 56.22 -45.70
CA VAL A 13 -12.10 56.60 -47.03
C VAL A 13 -12.11 58.12 -47.07
N ALA A 14 -11.36 58.72 -47.99
CA ALA A 14 -11.30 60.18 -48.20
C ALA A 14 -11.81 60.55 -49.56
N ALA A 15 -12.65 61.62 -49.63
CA ALA A 15 -13.11 62.22 -50.83
C ALA A 15 -13.02 63.77 -50.71
N GLY A 16 -11.99 64.33 -51.30
CA GLY A 16 -11.63 65.74 -51.08
C GLY A 16 -11.20 65.99 -49.60
N SER A 17 -11.87 66.96 -48.96
CA SER A 17 -11.64 67.24 -47.52
C SER A 17 -12.42 66.33 -46.56
N ASP A 18 -13.33 65.50 -47.06
CA ASP A 18 -14.19 64.66 -46.26
C ASP A 18 -13.56 63.29 -46.07
N THR A 19 -13.49 62.86 -44.79
CA THR A 19 -13.02 61.54 -44.41
C THR A 19 -14.08 60.78 -43.61
N LYS A 20 -14.22 59.50 -43.92
CA LYS A 20 -15.03 58.55 -43.15
C LYS A 20 -14.16 57.38 -42.74
N THR A 21 -14.33 56.94 -41.53
CA THR A 21 -13.61 55.74 -40.98
C THR A 21 -14.58 54.59 -40.75
N ILE A 22 -14.17 53.42 -41.14
CA ILE A 22 -14.87 52.17 -40.88
C ILE A 22 -13.88 51.31 -40.01
N THR A 23 -14.30 50.95 -38.85
CA THR A 23 -13.54 49.97 -38.01
C THR A 23 -14.05 48.59 -38.34
N VAL A 24 -13.17 47.71 -38.80
CA VAL A 24 -13.42 46.29 -38.98
C VAL A 24 -12.81 45.56 -37.80
N SER A 25 -13.65 44.89 -37.02
CA SER A 25 -13.22 44.04 -35.92
C SER A 25 -13.39 42.58 -36.29
N GLN A 26 -12.40 41.77 -35.97
CA GLN A 26 -12.45 40.33 -36.12
C GLN A 26 -12.12 39.69 -34.76
N ASN A 27 -13.09 38.97 -34.25
CA ASN A 27 -12.90 38.25 -32.97
C ASN A 27 -11.86 37.15 -33.12
N SER A 28 -11.18 36.83 -32.03
CA SER A 28 -10.34 35.66 -31.91
C SER A 28 -11.16 34.39 -32.17
N THR A 29 -10.49 33.33 -32.62
CA THR A 29 -11.07 31.99 -32.52
C THR A 29 -11.14 31.60 -31.06
N GLU A 30 -12.12 30.76 -30.68
CA GLU A 30 -12.12 30.16 -29.34
C GLU A 30 -10.79 29.48 -29.11
N GLY A 31 -10.16 29.76 -27.96
CA GLY A 31 -8.82 29.29 -27.65
C GLY A 31 -8.55 29.24 -26.17
N LEU A 32 -7.72 28.27 -25.79
CA LEU A 32 -7.17 28.08 -24.47
C LEU A 32 -5.64 28.04 -24.60
N LEU A 33 -4.94 28.84 -23.81
CA LEU A 33 -3.48 28.92 -23.84
C LEU A 33 -2.90 29.06 -22.42
N ILE A 34 -2.01 28.20 -22.04
CA ILE A 34 -1.19 28.37 -20.83
C ILE A 34 -0.05 29.34 -21.17
N THR A 35 0.04 30.45 -20.42
CA THR A 35 1.06 31.49 -20.59
C THR A 35 2.23 31.36 -19.59
N SER A 36 2.06 30.57 -18.52
CA SER A 36 3.14 30.18 -17.61
C SER A 36 3.94 29.00 -18.13
N SER A 37 4.93 28.54 -17.38
CA SER A 37 5.66 27.31 -17.67
C SER A 37 4.71 26.11 -17.66
N LYS A 38 4.79 25.24 -18.68
CA LYS A 38 4.06 23.96 -18.73
C LYS A 38 4.75 22.82 -17.97
N ASN A 39 6.01 23.02 -17.60
CA ASN A 39 6.78 22.10 -16.75
C ASN A 39 7.30 22.87 -15.56
N VAL A 40 6.87 22.46 -14.37
CA VAL A 40 7.24 23.11 -13.10
C VAL A 40 7.92 22.09 -12.20
N ASN A 41 9.13 22.41 -11.75
CA ASN A 41 9.87 21.61 -10.79
C ASN A 41 9.64 22.15 -9.38
N VAL A 42 9.30 21.26 -8.45
CA VAL A 42 9.05 21.57 -7.04
C VAL A 42 9.95 20.70 -6.18
N GLY A 43 10.64 21.29 -5.23
CA GLY A 43 11.47 20.55 -4.27
C GLY A 43 10.63 19.60 -3.40
N ALA A 44 11.28 18.64 -2.76
CA ALA A 44 10.63 17.64 -1.92
C ALA A 44 9.78 18.22 -0.78
N ALA A 45 10.16 19.39 -0.26
CA ALA A 45 9.40 20.09 0.79
C ALA A 45 8.01 20.56 0.34
N GLY A 46 7.71 20.44 -0.95
CA GLY A 46 6.48 21.01 -1.53
C GLY A 46 6.57 22.52 -1.75
N GLY A 47 5.44 23.16 -2.00
CA GLY A 47 5.38 24.60 -2.20
C GLY A 47 4.14 25.03 -2.97
N GLN A 48 4.16 26.29 -3.42
CA GLN A 48 3.11 26.85 -4.25
C GLN A 48 3.55 26.89 -5.72
N VAL A 49 2.61 26.56 -6.61
CA VAL A 49 2.76 26.67 -8.07
C VAL A 49 1.69 27.61 -8.59
N THR A 50 2.11 28.56 -9.41
CA THR A 50 1.19 29.48 -10.09
C THR A 50 1.11 29.12 -11.57
N VAL A 51 -0.08 28.89 -12.06
CA VAL A 51 -0.39 28.68 -13.48
C VAL A 51 -1.17 29.90 -13.97
N THR A 52 -0.70 30.49 -15.07
CA THR A 52 -1.39 31.57 -15.76
C THR A 52 -1.84 31.04 -17.12
N LEU A 53 -3.11 31.25 -17.44
CA LEU A 53 -3.69 30.84 -18.71
C LEU A 53 -4.63 31.93 -19.24
N LYS A 54 -4.81 31.95 -20.54
CA LYS A 54 -5.83 32.77 -21.24
C LYS A 54 -6.86 31.84 -21.85
N ALA A 55 -8.13 32.17 -21.65
CA ALA A 55 -9.23 31.48 -22.28
C ALA A 55 -10.30 32.51 -22.66
N ASN A 56 -10.92 32.35 -23.84
CA ASN A 56 -12.01 33.21 -24.31
C ASN A 56 -13.39 32.51 -24.27
N ALA A 57 -13.43 31.32 -23.67
CA ALA A 57 -14.64 30.58 -23.31
C ALA A 57 -14.45 29.82 -21.98
N SER A 58 -15.52 29.25 -21.47
CA SER A 58 -15.47 28.44 -20.24
C SER A 58 -14.61 27.17 -20.43
N TYR A 59 -13.84 26.82 -19.47
CA TYR A 59 -13.01 25.61 -19.46
C TYR A 59 -13.22 24.81 -18.18
N SER A 60 -12.93 23.51 -18.24
CA SER A 60 -12.86 22.62 -17.08
C SER A 60 -11.40 22.35 -16.70
N GLN A 61 -11.19 21.94 -15.47
CA GLN A 61 -9.87 21.60 -14.93
C GLN A 61 -9.92 20.22 -14.30
N VAL A 62 -8.87 19.45 -14.50
CA VAL A 62 -8.63 18.17 -13.83
C VAL A 62 -7.22 18.15 -13.23
N ILE A 63 -7.10 17.79 -11.99
CA ILE A 63 -5.83 17.54 -11.29
C ILE A 63 -5.69 16.04 -11.14
N SER A 64 -4.60 15.47 -11.64
CA SER A 64 -4.44 14.01 -11.72
C SER A 64 -4.20 13.34 -10.36
N ASN A 65 -3.72 14.08 -9.35
CA ASN A 65 -3.28 13.52 -8.07
C ASN A 65 -3.63 14.43 -6.89
N ASP A 66 -3.92 13.85 -5.76
CA ASP A 66 -4.40 14.53 -4.54
C ASP A 66 -3.32 15.34 -3.78
N TRP A 67 -2.04 15.08 -4.06
CA TRP A 67 -0.94 15.85 -3.45
C TRP A 67 -0.72 17.23 -4.08
N VAL A 68 -1.52 17.56 -5.12
CA VAL A 68 -1.66 18.90 -5.68
C VAL A 68 -3.09 19.36 -5.47
N SER A 69 -3.27 20.54 -4.86
CA SER A 69 -4.60 21.12 -4.65
C SER A 69 -4.64 22.59 -5.06
N GLU A 70 -5.78 23.04 -5.54
CA GLU A 70 -5.98 24.44 -5.89
C GLU A 70 -6.16 25.30 -4.63
N ILE A 71 -5.49 26.45 -4.60
CA ILE A 71 -5.72 27.50 -3.60
C ILE A 71 -6.77 28.44 -4.18
N THR A 72 -8.01 28.36 -3.68
CA THR A 72 -9.10 29.19 -4.18
C THR A 72 -8.93 30.67 -3.77
N SER A 73 -8.73 31.55 -4.74
CA SER A 73 -8.88 32.99 -4.59
C SER A 73 -9.86 33.54 -5.61
N ARG A 74 -10.72 34.49 -5.22
CA ARG A 74 -11.68 35.13 -6.12
C ARG A 74 -10.98 36.23 -6.91
N ALA A 75 -10.97 36.13 -8.25
CA ALA A 75 -10.65 37.26 -9.13
C ALA A 75 -11.48 37.19 -10.38
N ASN A 76 -12.00 38.35 -10.81
CA ASN A 76 -12.66 38.58 -12.08
C ASN A 76 -11.60 38.80 -13.14
N MET A 77 -11.82 38.25 -14.38
CA MET A 77 -11.34 38.78 -15.68
C MET A 77 -10.51 37.80 -16.54
N VAL A 78 -10.44 38.11 -17.81
CA VAL A 78 -9.88 37.52 -19.03
C VAL A 78 -8.54 36.76 -18.93
N GLU A 79 -7.73 37.06 -17.96
CA GLU A 79 -6.53 36.26 -17.58
C GLU A 79 -6.78 35.58 -16.26
N TYR A 80 -6.70 34.25 -16.25
CA TYR A 80 -6.94 33.45 -15.08
C TYR A 80 -5.59 33.07 -14.42
N THR A 81 -5.42 33.45 -13.18
CA THR A 81 -4.31 32.96 -12.35
C THR A 81 -4.85 31.91 -11.40
N ARG A 82 -4.26 30.70 -11.44
CA ARG A 82 -4.59 29.58 -10.57
C ARG A 82 -3.39 29.24 -9.69
N ASN A 83 -3.61 29.15 -8.40
CA ASN A 83 -2.57 28.82 -7.44
C ASN A 83 -2.85 27.40 -6.89
N TYR A 84 -1.81 26.60 -6.83
CA TYR A 84 -1.86 25.23 -6.35
C TYR A 84 -0.91 25.04 -5.20
N SER A 85 -1.32 24.28 -4.19
CA SER A 85 -0.46 23.78 -3.13
C SER A 85 0.06 22.43 -3.54
N VAL A 86 1.37 22.22 -3.38
CA VAL A 86 2.04 20.94 -3.58
C VAL A 86 2.49 20.43 -2.22
N ALA A 87 1.89 19.33 -1.78
CA ALA A 87 2.24 18.72 -0.49
C ALA A 87 3.70 18.22 -0.49
N ALA A 88 4.29 18.12 0.70
CA ALA A 88 5.64 17.58 0.85
C ALA A 88 5.69 16.13 0.31
N ASN A 89 6.80 15.79 -0.34
CA ASN A 89 7.08 14.44 -0.79
C ASN A 89 8.01 13.76 0.20
N ILE A 90 7.58 12.66 0.77
CA ILE A 90 8.37 11.81 1.68
C ILE A 90 8.88 10.54 0.99
N SER A 91 8.60 10.37 -0.29
CA SER A 91 8.83 9.18 -1.09
C SER A 91 9.72 9.49 -2.31
N ASN A 92 9.62 8.63 -3.34
CA ASN A 92 10.34 8.81 -4.61
C ASN A 92 9.90 10.09 -5.34
N ALA A 93 10.71 10.52 -6.31
CA ALA A 93 10.30 11.59 -7.22
C ALA A 93 8.97 11.23 -7.90
N ARG A 94 8.09 12.23 -8.06
CA ARG A 94 6.74 12.02 -8.58
C ARG A 94 6.31 13.17 -9.49
N SER A 95 5.32 12.90 -10.34
CA SER A 95 4.77 13.90 -11.25
C SER A 95 3.25 13.92 -11.15
N ALA A 96 2.68 15.11 -11.35
CA ALA A 96 1.25 15.31 -11.51
C ALA A 96 0.98 16.19 -12.74
N THR A 97 -0.20 16.04 -13.34
CA THR A 97 -0.63 16.82 -14.47
C THR A 97 -1.90 17.60 -14.12
N ILE A 98 -1.92 18.87 -14.43
CA ILE A 98 -3.11 19.73 -14.39
C ILE A 98 -3.53 19.96 -15.82
N SER A 99 -4.71 19.47 -16.19
CA SER A 99 -5.26 19.62 -17.54
C SER A 99 -6.41 20.61 -17.51
N TYR A 100 -6.41 21.53 -18.47
CA TYR A 100 -7.48 22.49 -18.71
C TYR A 100 -8.10 22.18 -20.05
N THR A 101 -9.41 21.96 -20.07
CA THR A 101 -10.13 21.62 -21.30
C THR A 101 -11.25 22.59 -21.52
N MET A 102 -11.28 23.17 -22.73
CA MET A 102 -12.36 24.00 -23.23
C MET A 102 -13.07 23.26 -24.37
N VAL A 103 -14.37 23.17 -24.29
CA VAL A 103 -15.21 22.62 -25.38
C VAL A 103 -15.51 23.72 -26.37
N VAL A 104 -15.07 23.55 -27.62
CA VAL A 104 -15.30 24.49 -28.74
C VAL A 104 -16.64 24.22 -29.41
N ASN A 105 -16.97 22.96 -29.60
CA ASN A 105 -18.26 22.48 -30.12
C ASN A 105 -18.45 20.99 -29.79
N ASP A 106 -19.60 20.42 -30.20
CA ASP A 106 -19.96 19.01 -29.88
C ASP A 106 -18.92 17.95 -30.32
N SER A 107 -17.97 18.31 -31.17
CA SER A 107 -16.97 17.38 -31.71
C SER A 107 -15.53 17.81 -31.49
N THR A 108 -15.29 18.98 -30.88
CA THR A 108 -13.95 19.55 -30.75
C THR A 108 -13.72 20.13 -29.36
N SER A 109 -12.65 19.75 -28.75
CA SER A 109 -12.15 20.34 -27.49
C SER A 109 -10.68 20.72 -27.63
N ILE A 110 -10.27 21.76 -26.91
CA ILE A 110 -8.88 22.18 -26.77
C ILE A 110 -8.45 21.83 -25.34
N THR A 111 -7.35 21.08 -25.19
CA THR A 111 -6.79 20.75 -23.90
C THR A 111 -5.35 21.23 -23.81
N GLU A 112 -5.04 21.95 -22.74
CA GLU A 112 -3.71 22.38 -22.35
C GLU A 112 -3.35 21.77 -21.00
N ALA A 113 -2.08 21.44 -20.78
CA ALA A 113 -1.64 20.78 -19.56
C ALA A 113 -0.37 21.39 -18.99
N VAL A 114 -0.29 21.40 -17.66
CA VAL A 114 0.93 21.69 -16.90
C VAL A 114 1.35 20.45 -16.16
N THR A 115 2.61 20.07 -16.30
CA THR A 115 3.22 18.97 -15.51
C THR A 115 3.99 19.57 -14.34
N ILE A 116 3.69 19.10 -13.15
CA ILE A 116 4.42 19.39 -11.91
C ILE A 116 5.28 18.17 -11.58
N ASN A 117 6.60 18.34 -11.61
CA ASN A 117 7.55 17.33 -11.17
C ASN A 117 8.03 17.68 -9.77
N GLN A 118 7.89 16.76 -8.84
CA GLN A 118 8.36 16.94 -7.48
C GLN A 118 9.54 16.01 -7.19
N GLU A 119 10.61 16.59 -6.67
CA GLU A 119 11.81 15.84 -6.31
C GLU A 119 11.52 14.79 -5.24
N GLN A 120 12.37 13.76 -5.22
CA GLN A 120 12.35 12.73 -4.20
C GLN A 120 12.53 13.33 -2.81
N GLY A 121 11.68 12.94 -1.88
CA GLY A 121 11.80 13.30 -0.49
C GLY A 121 12.98 12.61 0.17
N THR A 122 13.70 13.35 1.02
CA THR A 122 14.68 12.76 1.93
C THR A 122 14.00 12.60 3.29
N THR A 123 13.43 11.43 3.57
CA THR A 123 13.08 11.13 4.95
C THR A 123 14.35 10.73 5.67
N THR A 124 14.89 11.66 6.46
CA THR A 124 15.80 11.32 7.55
C THR A 124 14.99 10.76 8.70
N GLY A 125 14.09 9.79 8.40
CA GLY A 125 13.24 9.19 9.39
C GLY A 125 14.05 8.43 10.41
N ASP A 126 13.58 8.45 11.66
CA ASP A 126 14.18 7.67 12.73
C ASP A 126 14.11 6.17 12.37
N MET A 127 15.23 5.50 12.44
CA MET A 127 15.38 4.05 12.25
C MET A 127 15.98 3.41 13.52
N SER A 128 15.78 4.05 14.68
CA SER A 128 16.38 3.62 15.94
C SER A 128 15.62 2.54 16.67
N LYS A 129 14.27 2.48 16.49
CA LYS A 129 13.41 1.54 17.24
C LYS A 129 13.65 0.11 16.81
N THR A 130 13.73 -0.78 17.79
CA THR A 130 13.77 -2.22 17.57
C THR A 130 12.41 -2.76 17.09
N ALA A 131 12.39 -3.98 16.58
CA ALA A 131 11.16 -4.69 16.25
C ALA A 131 10.19 -4.77 17.46
N MET A 132 10.73 -4.94 18.66
CA MET A 132 9.92 -4.97 19.89
C MET A 132 9.30 -3.61 20.22
N ASP A 133 10.05 -2.53 20.07
CA ASP A 133 9.55 -1.16 20.29
C ASP A 133 8.42 -0.83 19.33
N ILE A 134 8.60 -1.17 18.05
CA ILE A 134 7.59 -0.94 17.01
C ILE A 134 6.35 -1.81 17.28
N ALA A 135 6.51 -3.09 17.57
CA ALA A 135 5.38 -3.98 17.87
C ALA A 135 4.51 -3.46 19.04
N ALA A 136 5.14 -2.82 20.04
CA ALA A 136 4.42 -2.21 21.17
C ALA A 136 3.59 -0.97 20.79
N LEU A 137 3.90 -0.34 19.65
CA LEU A 137 3.23 0.87 19.15
C LEU A 137 2.15 0.59 18.08
N MET A 138 2.11 -0.61 17.52
CA MET A 138 1.25 -0.97 16.39
C MET A 138 -0.17 -1.39 16.77
N TYR A 139 -0.45 -1.67 18.03
CA TYR A 139 -1.75 -2.18 18.48
C TYR A 139 -2.72 -1.06 18.89
N PRO A 140 -3.99 -1.15 18.51
CA PRO A 140 -4.59 -2.12 17.58
C PRO A 140 -4.27 -1.80 16.12
N GLY A 141 -4.21 -2.85 15.30
CA GLY A 141 -4.04 -2.74 13.85
C GLY A 141 -5.31 -3.03 13.07
N TRP A 142 -5.36 -2.59 11.82
CA TRP A 142 -6.42 -2.87 10.87
C TRP A 142 -5.84 -3.43 9.57
N ASN A 143 -6.57 -4.32 8.88
CA ASN A 143 -6.14 -4.90 7.61
C ASN A 143 -6.96 -4.31 6.46
N LEU A 144 -6.28 -3.67 5.51
CA LEU A 144 -6.88 -3.17 4.27
C LEU A 144 -6.96 -4.31 3.25
N GLY A 145 -7.88 -5.25 3.49
CA GLY A 145 -8.08 -6.42 2.63
C GLY A 145 -8.96 -6.15 1.42
N ASN A 146 -8.91 -7.08 0.44
CA ASN A 146 -9.66 -7.07 -0.81
C ASN A 146 -9.36 -5.87 -1.73
N THR A 147 -8.16 -5.31 -1.61
CA THR A 147 -7.72 -4.12 -2.36
C THR A 147 -6.46 -4.40 -3.17
N MET A 148 -5.28 -4.16 -2.60
CA MET A 148 -4.01 -4.29 -3.32
C MET A 148 -3.60 -5.74 -3.59
N GLU A 149 -4.24 -6.73 -2.96
CA GLU A 149 -4.06 -8.15 -3.24
C GLU A 149 -5.13 -8.72 -4.17
N ALA A 150 -6.14 -7.94 -4.53
CA ALA A 150 -7.24 -8.41 -5.36
C ALA A 150 -6.79 -8.83 -6.76
N GLY A 151 -7.38 -9.89 -7.30
CA GLY A 151 -7.04 -10.42 -8.60
C GLY A 151 -8.19 -11.20 -9.24
N ASN A 152 -8.05 -11.49 -10.51
CA ASN A 152 -9.07 -12.20 -11.29
C ASN A 152 -8.56 -13.58 -11.76
N SER A 153 -8.96 -14.63 -11.07
CA SER A 153 -8.61 -16.00 -11.40
C SER A 153 -9.15 -16.46 -12.77
N ALA A 154 -10.28 -15.90 -13.24
CA ALA A 154 -10.86 -16.25 -14.53
C ALA A 154 -9.95 -15.82 -15.71
N ASN A 155 -9.15 -14.81 -15.53
CA ASN A 155 -8.17 -14.32 -16.52
C ASN A 155 -6.75 -14.80 -16.22
N ASN A 156 -6.57 -15.86 -15.40
CA ASN A 156 -5.27 -16.30 -14.91
C ASN A 156 -4.45 -15.14 -14.32
N TRP A 157 -5.12 -14.21 -13.64
CA TRP A 157 -4.50 -13.04 -13.01
C TRP A 157 -3.76 -12.11 -13.99
N LYS A 158 -3.97 -12.25 -15.29
CA LYS A 158 -3.28 -11.47 -16.32
C LYS A 158 -3.89 -10.08 -16.45
N ASN A 159 -3.01 -9.09 -16.54
CA ASN A 159 -3.30 -7.72 -16.97
C ASN A 159 -4.42 -6.99 -16.19
N ALA A 160 -4.55 -7.23 -14.91
CA ALA A 160 -5.47 -6.46 -14.08
C ALA A 160 -4.99 -5.00 -13.93
N GLY A 161 -3.67 -4.77 -13.92
CA GLY A 161 -3.08 -3.45 -13.77
C GLY A 161 -3.64 -2.73 -12.55
N ILE A 162 -3.79 -1.42 -12.64
CA ILE A 162 -4.33 -0.57 -11.58
C ILE A 162 -5.80 -0.86 -11.24
N ASP A 163 -6.56 -1.49 -12.14
CA ASP A 163 -7.97 -1.81 -11.92
C ASP A 163 -8.17 -3.03 -11.00
N SER A 164 -7.11 -3.77 -10.69
CA SER A 164 -7.17 -4.89 -9.75
C SER A 164 -7.67 -4.45 -8.37
N GLU A 165 -7.36 -3.25 -7.93
CA GLU A 165 -7.81 -2.69 -6.65
C GLU A 165 -9.34 -2.77 -6.44
N THR A 166 -10.11 -2.74 -7.51
CA THR A 166 -11.59 -2.74 -7.46
C THR A 166 -12.24 -4.05 -7.92
N LEU A 167 -11.46 -5.13 -8.07
CA LEU A 167 -12.01 -6.42 -8.51
C LEU A 167 -12.86 -7.12 -7.46
N TRP A 168 -12.50 -6.99 -6.18
CA TRP A 168 -13.20 -7.63 -5.07
C TRP A 168 -14.04 -6.66 -4.23
N GLN A 169 -13.92 -5.36 -4.50
CA GLN A 169 -14.75 -4.30 -3.92
C GLN A 169 -14.93 -3.17 -4.92
N SER A 170 -15.98 -2.36 -4.74
CA SER A 170 -16.39 -1.36 -5.74
C SER A 170 -15.68 -0.01 -5.62
N ALA A 171 -14.92 0.24 -4.57
CA ALA A 171 -14.32 1.54 -4.30
C ALA A 171 -12.81 1.46 -4.12
N LYS A 172 -12.09 2.43 -4.70
CA LYS A 172 -10.66 2.61 -4.43
C LYS A 172 -10.43 3.13 -3.01
N THR A 173 -9.30 2.76 -2.42
CA THR A 173 -8.86 3.29 -1.14
C THR A 173 -8.62 4.80 -1.25
N THR A 174 -9.12 5.55 -0.29
CA THR A 174 -8.99 7.01 -0.24
C THR A 174 -8.30 7.48 1.04
N GLN A 175 -7.79 8.72 1.03
CA GLN A 175 -7.27 9.35 2.24
C GLN A 175 -8.33 9.40 3.34
N GLN A 176 -9.59 9.73 3.00
CA GLN A 176 -10.70 9.81 3.97
C GLN A 176 -10.98 8.48 4.67
N LEU A 177 -10.84 7.35 3.97
CA LEU A 177 -10.97 6.03 4.60
C LEU A 177 -9.88 5.83 5.67
N ILE A 178 -8.64 6.16 5.34
CA ILE A 178 -7.52 6.00 6.27
C ILE A 178 -7.60 7.00 7.43
N ASP A 179 -8.09 8.22 7.18
CA ASP A 179 -8.40 9.20 8.23
C ASP A 179 -9.43 8.65 9.23
N LEU A 180 -10.48 7.97 8.73
CA LEU A 180 -11.47 7.29 9.56
C LEU A 180 -10.87 6.14 10.38
N VAL A 181 -10.01 5.32 9.77
CA VAL A 181 -9.28 4.24 10.46
C VAL A 181 -8.46 4.82 11.61
N LYS A 182 -7.71 5.90 11.38
CA LYS A 182 -6.96 6.61 12.42
C LYS A 182 -7.87 7.17 13.53
N ALA A 183 -8.95 7.84 13.14
CA ALA A 183 -9.93 8.41 14.08
C ALA A 183 -10.61 7.34 14.93
N SER A 184 -10.77 6.12 14.41
CA SER A 184 -11.28 4.95 15.14
C SER A 184 -10.30 4.37 16.16
N GLY A 185 -9.08 4.92 16.26
CA GLY A 185 -8.09 4.56 17.27
C GLY A 185 -7.05 3.54 16.83
N PHE A 186 -7.09 3.04 15.60
CA PHE A 186 -6.07 2.14 15.06
C PHE A 186 -4.70 2.81 15.00
N LYS A 187 -3.65 2.02 15.16
CA LYS A 187 -2.24 2.45 15.20
C LYS A 187 -1.43 1.93 14.03
N SER A 188 -1.91 0.89 13.38
CA SER A 188 -1.26 0.31 12.20
C SER A 188 -2.28 -0.14 11.16
N VAL A 189 -1.83 -0.19 9.91
CA VAL A 189 -2.57 -0.76 8.77
C VAL A 189 -1.68 -1.79 8.09
N ARG A 190 -2.21 -3.00 7.89
CA ARG A 190 -1.61 -3.98 6.99
C ARG A 190 -2.27 -3.84 5.62
N ILE A 191 -1.45 -3.69 4.60
CA ILE A 191 -1.85 -3.56 3.20
C ILE A 191 -1.36 -4.82 2.47
N PRO A 192 -2.20 -5.84 2.31
CA PRO A 192 -1.88 -6.98 1.47
C PRO A 192 -1.63 -6.53 0.03
N CYS A 193 -0.58 -7.07 -0.63
CA CYS A 193 -0.22 -6.65 -1.99
C CYS A 193 0.09 -7.84 -2.89
N SER A 194 -0.45 -7.83 -4.09
CA SER A 194 0.03 -8.64 -5.21
C SER A 194 1.07 -7.86 -6.01
N TRP A 195 2.15 -8.51 -6.41
CA TRP A 195 3.26 -7.89 -7.14
C TRP A 195 3.52 -8.56 -8.49
N VAL A 196 3.22 -9.86 -8.59
CA VAL A 196 3.53 -10.68 -9.75
C VAL A 196 2.29 -10.90 -10.62
N MET A 197 1.19 -11.28 -9.99
CA MET A 197 -0.02 -11.66 -10.71
C MET A 197 -0.77 -10.43 -11.23
N GLY A 198 -0.62 -10.20 -12.53
CA GLY A 198 -1.25 -9.08 -13.23
C GLY A 198 -0.46 -7.78 -13.19
N HIS A 199 0.73 -7.76 -12.55
CA HIS A 199 1.52 -6.54 -12.34
C HIS A 199 2.95 -6.61 -12.85
N ILE A 200 3.29 -7.62 -13.67
CA ILE A 200 4.60 -7.74 -14.32
C ILE A 200 4.51 -7.29 -15.77
N THR A 201 5.32 -6.31 -16.15
CA THR A 201 5.41 -5.78 -17.53
C THR A 201 6.49 -6.44 -18.36
N ASP A 202 7.55 -6.98 -17.71
CA ASP A 202 8.63 -7.75 -18.32
C ASP A 202 8.85 -9.03 -17.50
N ALA A 203 8.53 -10.17 -18.09
CA ALA A 203 8.61 -11.47 -17.41
C ALA A 203 10.04 -11.93 -17.12
N GLU A 204 11.02 -11.59 -17.96
CA GLU A 204 12.43 -11.98 -17.79
C GLU A 204 13.09 -11.14 -16.69
N ALA A 205 12.93 -9.82 -16.75
CA ALA A 205 13.41 -8.90 -15.73
C ALA A 205 12.57 -8.95 -14.45
N CYS A 206 11.35 -9.49 -14.51
CA CYS A 206 10.31 -9.43 -13.46
C CYS A 206 9.98 -7.97 -13.07
N THR A 207 9.87 -7.08 -14.06
CA THR A 207 9.63 -5.65 -13.83
C THR A 207 8.21 -5.43 -13.35
N ILE A 208 8.06 -4.87 -12.15
CA ILE A 208 6.76 -4.49 -11.59
C ILE A 208 6.23 -3.28 -12.36
N ASP A 209 4.93 -3.29 -12.68
CA ASP A 209 4.23 -2.19 -13.32
C ASP A 209 4.41 -0.90 -12.50
N ALA A 210 4.87 0.16 -13.17
CA ALA A 210 5.20 1.43 -12.52
C ALA A 210 3.93 2.15 -11.98
N ASP A 211 2.80 2.05 -12.66
CA ASP A 211 1.55 2.66 -12.23
C ASP A 211 0.98 1.93 -11.00
N TRP A 212 1.09 0.59 -11.00
CA TRP A 212 0.74 -0.21 -9.82
C TRP A 212 1.60 0.13 -8.62
N LEU A 213 2.91 0.19 -8.80
CA LEU A 213 3.85 0.54 -7.74
C LEU A 213 3.58 1.95 -7.20
N ALA A 214 3.28 2.91 -8.09
CA ALA A 214 2.89 4.26 -7.70
C ALA A 214 1.57 4.27 -6.91
N ARG A 215 0.59 3.43 -7.26
CA ARG A 215 -0.66 3.32 -6.52
C ARG A 215 -0.45 2.75 -5.11
N VAL A 216 0.40 1.73 -4.96
CA VAL A 216 0.74 1.21 -3.62
C VAL A 216 1.44 2.28 -2.78
N HIS A 217 2.34 3.08 -3.38
CA HIS A 217 2.94 4.24 -2.71
C HIS A 217 1.89 5.21 -2.20
N GLU A 218 0.91 5.56 -3.03
CA GLU A 218 -0.16 6.50 -2.67
C GLU A 218 -0.95 6.01 -1.45
N VAL A 219 -1.32 4.72 -1.41
CA VAL A 219 -2.05 4.12 -0.28
C VAL A 219 -1.18 4.06 0.99
N VAL A 220 0.11 3.75 0.86
CA VAL A 220 1.06 3.81 1.96
C VAL A 220 1.17 5.24 2.50
N ASP A 221 1.25 6.23 1.62
CA ASP A 221 1.35 7.65 1.97
C ASP A 221 0.12 8.13 2.74
N TYR A 222 -1.10 7.66 2.42
CA TYR A 222 -2.31 7.95 3.21
C TYR A 222 -2.15 7.53 4.66
N CYS A 223 -1.52 6.38 4.90
CA CYS A 223 -1.26 5.87 6.24
C CYS A 223 -0.16 6.67 6.96
N ILE A 224 0.95 6.95 6.27
CA ILE A 224 2.09 7.70 6.84
C ILE A 224 1.69 9.13 7.22
N LYS A 225 0.85 9.80 6.41
CA LYS A 225 0.28 11.13 6.73
C LYS A 225 -0.52 11.12 8.03
N ASN A 226 -1.09 9.99 8.39
CA ASN A 226 -1.86 9.78 9.62
C ASN A 226 -1.03 9.24 10.80
N ASP A 227 0.29 9.23 10.70
CA ASP A 227 1.19 8.65 11.71
C ASP A 227 0.80 7.22 12.09
N LEU A 228 0.46 6.40 11.08
CA LEU A 228 0.20 4.98 11.24
C LEU A 228 1.45 4.17 10.89
N TYR A 229 1.65 3.07 11.59
CA TYR A 229 2.57 2.02 11.14
C TYR A 229 1.93 1.27 9.97
N VAL A 230 2.73 0.89 9.00
CA VAL A 230 2.25 0.26 7.77
C VAL A 230 3.01 -1.03 7.53
N ILE A 231 2.30 -2.11 7.25
CA ILE A 231 2.88 -3.37 6.79
C ILE A 231 2.45 -3.56 5.34
N ILE A 232 3.41 -3.68 4.42
CA ILE A 232 3.17 -4.20 3.08
C ILE A 232 3.80 -5.59 2.98
N ASN A 233 3.14 -6.50 2.28
CA ASN A 233 3.63 -7.86 2.13
C ASN A 233 3.64 -8.29 0.65
N GLN A 234 4.18 -9.48 0.41
CA GLN A 234 3.76 -10.27 -0.71
C GLN A 234 2.63 -11.17 -0.23
N HIS A 235 1.42 -10.93 -0.75
CA HIS A 235 0.24 -11.73 -0.39
C HIS A 235 0.19 -13.01 -1.24
N TRP A 236 -0.95 -13.69 -1.29
CA TRP A 236 -1.14 -14.91 -2.09
C TRP A 236 -0.56 -14.79 -3.51
N ASP A 237 -0.85 -13.71 -4.20
CA ASP A 237 -0.22 -13.31 -5.48
C ASP A 237 -0.23 -14.45 -6.52
N GLY A 238 -1.37 -15.18 -6.60
CA GLY A 238 -1.55 -16.34 -7.45
C GLY A 238 -0.86 -17.61 -7.00
N GLY A 239 -0.33 -17.64 -5.80
CA GLY A 239 0.29 -18.84 -5.18
C GLY A 239 1.68 -19.17 -5.68
N TRP A 240 2.30 -18.30 -6.51
CA TRP A 240 3.58 -18.63 -7.16
C TRP A 240 4.72 -18.98 -6.19
N ILE A 241 4.69 -18.44 -4.96
CA ILE A 241 5.68 -18.75 -3.92
C ILE A 241 5.06 -19.52 -2.75
N GLU A 242 3.82 -19.21 -2.37
CA GLU A 242 3.18 -19.78 -1.18
C GLU A 242 2.62 -21.19 -1.41
N HIS A 243 2.45 -21.60 -2.67
CA HIS A 243 2.02 -22.93 -3.06
C HIS A 243 2.99 -23.55 -4.08
N ASP A 244 3.11 -22.98 -5.28
CA ASP A 244 3.90 -23.57 -6.38
C ASP A 244 5.40 -23.62 -6.03
N GLY A 245 5.90 -22.65 -5.29
CA GLY A 245 7.25 -22.61 -4.75
C GLY A 245 7.54 -23.69 -3.68
N LEU A 246 6.53 -24.34 -3.14
CA LEU A 246 6.61 -25.25 -1.99
C LEU A 246 6.36 -26.72 -2.36
N THR A 247 6.47 -27.08 -3.63
CA THR A 247 6.32 -28.46 -4.12
C THR A 247 7.67 -29.14 -4.35
N ALA A 248 7.67 -30.45 -4.50
CA ALA A 248 8.88 -31.21 -4.83
C ALA A 248 9.39 -30.92 -6.26
N ALA A 249 8.50 -30.48 -7.17
CA ALA A 249 8.86 -30.17 -8.56
C ALA A 249 9.40 -28.76 -8.76
N THR A 250 9.42 -27.90 -7.71
CA THR A 250 9.83 -26.50 -7.80
C THR A 250 11.30 -26.34 -8.14
N ASP A 251 11.61 -25.51 -9.13
CA ASP A 251 12.95 -24.97 -9.33
C ASP A 251 13.20 -23.88 -8.27
N VAL A 252 13.91 -24.26 -7.22
CA VAL A 252 14.17 -23.40 -6.06
C VAL A 252 15.04 -22.21 -6.40
N ASP A 253 16.06 -22.42 -7.23
CA ASP A 253 17.01 -21.36 -7.59
C ASP A 253 16.34 -20.30 -8.49
N ALA A 254 15.53 -20.74 -9.45
CA ALA A 254 14.72 -19.81 -10.24
C ALA A 254 13.71 -19.04 -9.39
N THR A 255 13.06 -19.70 -8.42
CA THR A 255 12.12 -19.06 -7.50
C THR A 255 12.81 -18.01 -6.62
N LYS A 256 13.97 -18.33 -6.06
CA LYS A 256 14.79 -17.39 -5.28
C LYS A 256 15.27 -16.21 -6.11
N ALA A 257 15.70 -16.44 -7.36
CA ALA A 257 16.12 -15.40 -8.27
C ALA A 257 14.96 -14.42 -8.58
N LYS A 258 13.75 -14.95 -8.82
CA LYS A 258 12.54 -14.15 -9.02
C LYS A 258 12.20 -13.34 -7.76
N LEU A 259 12.20 -13.97 -6.60
CA LEU A 259 11.93 -13.33 -5.31
C LEU A 259 12.91 -12.18 -5.04
N THR A 260 14.20 -12.39 -5.34
CA THR A 260 15.22 -11.35 -5.21
C THR A 260 14.91 -10.16 -6.13
N LYS A 261 14.55 -10.40 -7.40
CA LYS A 261 14.21 -9.33 -8.34
C LYS A 261 13.02 -8.52 -7.87
N ILE A 262 11.96 -9.17 -7.39
CA ILE A 262 10.74 -8.53 -6.89
C ILE A 262 11.04 -7.69 -5.64
N TRP A 263 11.62 -8.27 -4.60
CA TRP A 263 11.89 -7.56 -3.35
C TRP A 263 12.96 -6.46 -3.49
N THR A 264 13.90 -6.61 -4.42
CA THR A 264 14.86 -5.54 -4.72
C THR A 264 14.16 -4.30 -5.30
N GLN A 265 13.18 -4.48 -6.19
CA GLN A 265 12.40 -3.37 -6.74
C GLN A 265 11.53 -2.71 -5.67
N ILE A 266 10.77 -3.51 -4.91
CA ILE A 266 9.94 -3.00 -3.80
C ILE A 266 10.83 -2.24 -2.81
N ALA A 267 11.89 -2.86 -2.33
CA ALA A 267 12.76 -2.26 -1.32
C ALA A 267 13.43 -0.96 -1.79
N ASN A 268 13.88 -0.90 -3.04
CA ASN A 268 14.44 0.34 -3.60
C ASN A 268 13.38 1.43 -3.74
N SER A 269 12.18 1.09 -4.17
CA SER A 269 11.08 2.02 -4.35
C SER A 269 10.67 2.66 -3.01
N PHE A 270 10.60 1.88 -1.93
CA PHE A 270 10.23 2.35 -0.60
C PHE A 270 11.43 2.68 0.33
N LYS A 271 12.62 2.79 -0.23
CA LYS A 271 13.89 2.91 0.53
C LYS A 271 13.91 4.07 1.52
N ASN A 272 13.28 5.18 1.17
CA ASN A 272 13.34 6.43 1.92
C ASN A 272 12.28 6.54 3.04
N TYR A 273 11.32 5.63 3.10
CA TYR A 273 10.36 5.60 4.20
C TYR A 273 11.05 5.28 5.53
N ASP A 274 10.58 5.90 6.60
CA ASP A 274 11.09 5.70 7.95
C ASP A 274 10.66 4.34 8.54
N GLU A 275 10.89 4.15 9.83
CA GLU A 275 10.60 2.91 10.57
C GLU A 275 9.11 2.55 10.67
N ARG A 276 8.21 3.48 10.29
CA ARG A 276 6.76 3.20 10.28
C ARG A 276 6.36 2.27 9.14
N LEU A 277 7.14 2.18 8.07
CA LEU A 277 6.92 1.20 7.00
C LEU A 277 7.71 -0.07 7.25
N ILE A 278 7.03 -1.21 7.27
CA ILE A 278 7.51 -2.55 7.59
C ILE A 278 7.23 -3.45 6.39
N PHE A 279 8.16 -4.33 6.05
CA PHE A 279 7.97 -5.31 4.99
C PHE A 279 7.76 -6.71 5.56
N ALA A 280 6.82 -7.46 4.97
CA ALA A 280 6.54 -8.84 5.31
C ALA A 280 6.79 -9.74 4.08
N GLY A 281 7.56 -10.81 4.25
CA GLY A 281 8.09 -11.63 3.16
C GLY A 281 7.01 -12.35 2.37
N MET A 282 5.99 -12.85 3.06
CA MET A 282 4.89 -13.66 2.53
C MET A 282 3.59 -13.34 3.26
N ASN A 283 2.56 -14.18 3.06
CA ASN A 283 1.29 -14.15 3.80
C ASN A 283 1.06 -15.46 4.57
N GLU A 284 0.68 -16.54 3.90
CA GLU A 284 0.32 -17.84 4.51
C GLU A 284 1.00 -19.01 3.78
N PRO A 285 2.33 -19.11 3.80
CA PRO A 285 3.04 -20.09 3.01
C PRO A 285 2.64 -21.52 3.36
N GLY A 286 2.18 -22.28 2.35
CA GLY A 286 1.67 -23.63 2.48
C GLY A 286 0.17 -23.71 2.78
N VAL A 287 -0.55 -22.59 2.76
CA VAL A 287 -2.02 -22.51 2.79
C VAL A 287 -2.50 -22.01 1.43
N GLY A 288 -3.70 -22.34 1.04
CA GLY A 288 -4.37 -21.78 -0.11
C GLY A 288 -4.93 -22.77 -1.12
N ALA A 289 -5.45 -22.27 -2.24
CA ALA A 289 -6.08 -23.07 -3.28
C ALA A 289 -5.01 -23.79 -4.11
N GLY A 290 -4.97 -25.09 -4.01
CA GLY A 290 -4.09 -25.96 -4.76
C GLY A 290 -4.18 -27.40 -4.22
N ASP A 291 -3.48 -28.32 -4.86
CA ASP A 291 -3.41 -29.70 -4.35
C ASP A 291 -2.48 -29.73 -3.13
N ALA A 292 -3.06 -29.78 -1.94
CA ALA A 292 -2.30 -29.90 -0.69
C ALA A 292 -1.38 -31.13 -0.66
N ASN A 293 -1.66 -32.17 -1.45
CA ASN A 293 -0.81 -33.35 -1.58
C ASN A 293 0.46 -33.10 -2.40
N ALA A 294 0.48 -32.03 -3.19
CA ALA A 294 1.67 -31.63 -3.94
C ALA A 294 2.71 -30.90 -3.08
N LEU A 295 2.30 -30.40 -1.91
CA LEU A 295 3.20 -29.69 -1.01
C LEU A 295 4.23 -30.63 -0.35
N LEU A 296 5.37 -30.05 -0.02
CA LEU A 296 6.43 -30.73 0.74
C LEU A 296 5.91 -31.20 2.12
N GLY A 297 6.48 -32.28 2.65
CA GLY A 297 6.25 -32.68 4.04
C GLY A 297 6.69 -31.60 5.03
N THR A 298 6.14 -31.64 6.26
CA THR A 298 6.23 -30.53 7.23
C THR A 298 7.65 -29.99 7.47
N ALA A 299 8.64 -30.87 7.60
CA ALA A 299 10.03 -30.44 7.86
C ALA A 299 10.68 -29.78 6.63
N ASP A 300 10.47 -30.36 5.45
CA ASP A 300 11.01 -29.84 4.19
C ASP A 300 10.27 -28.54 3.79
N LEU A 301 8.97 -28.46 4.04
CA LEU A 301 8.18 -27.25 3.89
C LEU A 301 8.78 -26.12 4.75
N ALA A 302 9.04 -26.37 6.03
CA ALA A 302 9.63 -25.38 6.92
C ALA A 302 11.04 -24.93 6.48
N ASN A 303 11.85 -25.85 5.95
CA ASN A 303 13.16 -25.52 5.42
C ASN A 303 13.05 -24.63 4.17
N ARG A 304 12.17 -25.00 3.24
CA ARG A 304 11.96 -24.26 1.99
C ARG A 304 11.45 -22.85 2.24
N ILE A 305 10.46 -22.69 3.13
CA ILE A 305 9.95 -21.36 3.50
C ILE A 305 11.06 -20.53 4.13
N ALA A 306 11.89 -21.12 5.01
CA ALA A 306 13.02 -20.41 5.62
C ALA A 306 14.07 -19.96 4.59
N GLU A 307 14.31 -20.74 3.52
CA GLU A 307 15.20 -20.34 2.43
C GLU A 307 14.65 -19.13 1.67
N TYR A 308 13.34 -19.08 1.42
CA TYR A 308 12.71 -17.95 0.75
C TYR A 308 12.68 -16.71 1.63
N GLU A 309 12.35 -16.85 2.92
CA GLU A 309 12.41 -15.73 3.87
C GLU A 309 13.84 -15.20 4.05
N GLN A 310 14.84 -16.08 4.02
CA GLN A 310 16.25 -15.66 4.02
C GLN A 310 16.58 -14.84 2.74
N THR A 311 16.09 -15.30 1.58
CA THR A 311 16.28 -14.60 0.30
C THR A 311 15.61 -13.22 0.32
N PHE A 312 14.41 -13.10 0.88
CA PHE A 312 13.71 -11.84 1.08
C PHE A 312 14.53 -10.88 1.96
N ILE A 313 14.98 -11.35 3.12
CA ILE A 313 15.79 -10.53 4.05
C ILE A 313 17.05 -10.01 3.34
N GLU A 314 17.80 -10.90 2.67
CA GLU A 314 19.03 -10.54 1.96
C GLU A 314 18.77 -9.53 0.84
N ALA A 315 17.72 -9.73 0.03
CA ALA A 315 17.35 -8.81 -1.03
C ALA A 315 17.04 -7.41 -0.50
N VAL A 316 16.26 -7.31 0.58
CA VAL A 316 15.93 -6.03 1.22
C VAL A 316 17.19 -5.37 1.81
N ARG A 317 17.99 -6.10 2.58
CA ARG A 317 19.21 -5.57 3.22
C ARG A 317 20.24 -5.07 2.21
N ALA A 318 20.40 -5.76 1.09
CA ALA A 318 21.32 -5.39 0.02
C ALA A 318 21.03 -4.02 -0.60
N THR A 319 19.79 -3.54 -0.55
CA THR A 319 19.44 -2.21 -1.07
C THR A 319 19.99 -1.07 -0.21
N GLY A 320 20.36 -1.30 1.04
CA GLY A 320 20.98 -0.32 1.95
C GLY A 320 20.05 0.81 2.36
N GLY A 321 20.59 1.96 2.80
CA GLY A 321 19.80 3.09 3.31
C GLY A 321 18.96 2.70 4.51
N ASN A 322 17.70 3.16 4.59
CA ASN A 322 16.78 2.80 5.67
C ASN A 322 16.48 1.30 5.71
N ASN A 323 16.55 0.61 4.57
CA ASN A 323 16.32 -0.83 4.50
C ASN A 323 17.39 -1.65 5.21
N ALA A 324 18.59 -1.11 5.44
CA ALA A 324 19.61 -1.77 6.27
C ALA A 324 19.16 -1.97 7.73
N LYS A 325 18.17 -1.17 8.19
CA LYS A 325 17.64 -1.21 9.56
C LYS A 325 16.12 -1.38 9.62
N ARG A 326 15.44 -1.45 8.49
CA ARG A 326 13.98 -1.61 8.43
C ARG A 326 13.56 -2.88 9.16
N VAL A 327 12.49 -2.82 9.94
CA VAL A 327 11.90 -4.02 10.51
C VAL A 327 11.29 -4.85 9.41
N LEU A 328 11.59 -6.14 9.43
CA LEU A 328 11.05 -7.14 8.51
C LEU A 328 10.22 -8.15 9.29
N ILE A 329 9.18 -8.65 8.67
CA ILE A 329 8.30 -9.69 9.20
C ILE A 329 8.51 -10.96 8.38
N VAL A 330 8.68 -12.08 9.07
CA VAL A 330 8.81 -13.40 8.47
C VAL A 330 7.64 -14.29 8.88
N GLN A 331 7.19 -15.14 7.98
CA GLN A 331 6.13 -16.10 8.18
C GLN A 331 6.71 -17.52 8.28
N GLY A 332 6.17 -18.32 9.20
CA GLY A 332 6.48 -19.75 9.28
C GLY A 332 5.44 -20.61 8.54
N PRO A 333 5.60 -21.95 8.56
CA PRO A 333 4.70 -22.85 7.87
C PRO A 333 3.22 -22.62 8.25
N ASN A 334 2.38 -22.32 7.26
CA ASN A 334 0.96 -22.02 7.42
C ASN A 334 0.63 -20.87 8.38
N THR A 335 1.61 -20.03 8.74
CA THR A 335 1.51 -19.04 9.82
C THR A 335 1.02 -19.61 11.16
N ASP A 336 1.19 -20.93 11.33
CA ASP A 336 0.69 -21.71 12.44
C ASP A 336 1.70 -21.75 13.60
N ILE A 337 1.22 -21.44 14.82
CA ILE A 337 2.06 -21.35 16.02
C ILE A 337 2.74 -22.69 16.34
N ASP A 338 2.00 -23.78 16.28
CA ASP A 338 2.52 -25.10 16.66
C ASP A 338 3.55 -25.60 15.66
N LYS A 339 3.31 -25.41 14.36
CA LYS A 339 4.29 -25.74 13.31
C LYS A 339 5.54 -24.88 13.39
N PHE A 340 5.39 -23.60 13.68
CA PHE A 340 6.51 -22.67 13.88
C PHE A 340 7.40 -23.14 15.05
N VAL A 341 6.80 -23.46 16.20
CA VAL A 341 7.50 -23.89 17.40
C VAL A 341 8.14 -25.26 17.20
N ALA A 342 7.41 -26.23 16.63
CA ALA A 342 7.89 -27.60 16.41
C ALA A 342 9.13 -27.64 15.52
N ASN A 343 9.19 -26.78 14.50
CA ASN A 343 10.30 -26.71 13.55
C ASN A 343 11.47 -25.85 14.02
N ASN A 344 11.40 -25.27 15.21
CA ASN A 344 12.41 -24.32 15.73
C ASN A 344 12.77 -23.26 14.67
N TYR A 345 11.74 -22.69 14.03
CA TYR A 345 11.81 -22.01 12.74
C TYR A 345 12.83 -20.87 12.71
N MET A 346 12.82 -19.97 13.71
CA MET A 346 13.76 -18.85 13.76
C MET A 346 15.24 -19.24 13.80
N SER A 347 15.58 -20.53 14.05
CA SER A 347 16.98 -20.96 13.97
C SER A 347 17.53 -21.03 12.55
N LYS A 348 16.64 -21.08 11.60
CA LYS A 348 16.95 -21.25 10.20
C LYS A 348 17.18 -19.90 9.50
N ILE A 349 16.78 -18.79 10.14
CA ILE A 349 16.79 -17.44 9.58
C ILE A 349 17.86 -16.59 10.26
N LYS A 350 18.56 -15.79 9.48
CA LYS A 350 19.59 -14.85 9.94
C LYS A 350 19.30 -13.46 9.39
N ASP A 351 19.55 -12.44 10.19
CA ASP A 351 19.51 -11.05 9.75
C ASP A 351 20.81 -10.35 10.16
N SER A 352 21.38 -9.58 9.26
CA SER A 352 22.53 -8.72 9.54
C SER A 352 22.17 -7.53 10.44
N ALA A 353 20.89 -7.16 10.51
CA ALA A 353 20.38 -6.11 11.36
C ALA A 353 19.88 -6.69 12.69
N THR A 354 20.49 -6.25 13.79
CA THR A 354 20.14 -6.73 15.14
C THR A 354 18.76 -6.20 15.56
N ASP A 355 17.93 -7.09 16.14
CA ASP A 355 16.60 -6.77 16.68
C ASP A 355 15.65 -6.10 15.66
N ARG A 356 15.69 -6.55 14.39
CA ARG A 356 14.88 -6.01 13.28
C ARG A 356 13.95 -7.04 12.63
N LEU A 357 13.77 -8.22 13.24
CA LEU A 357 12.82 -9.22 12.77
C LEU A 357 11.62 -9.33 13.69
N MET A 358 10.43 -9.41 13.11
CA MET A 358 9.18 -9.86 13.73
C MET A 358 8.76 -11.19 13.11
N VAL A 359 7.87 -11.89 13.79
CA VAL A 359 7.19 -13.08 13.27
C VAL A 359 5.71 -12.79 13.19
N GLU A 360 5.12 -13.11 12.05
CA GLU A 360 3.68 -13.08 11.84
C GLU A 360 3.08 -14.47 12.03
N VAL A 361 1.99 -14.55 12.76
CA VAL A 361 1.15 -15.74 12.90
C VAL A 361 -0.29 -15.36 12.69
N HIS A 362 -1.04 -16.23 12.00
CA HIS A 362 -2.47 -16.10 11.81
C HIS A 362 -3.17 -17.07 12.76
N PHE A 363 -4.06 -16.55 13.57
CA PHE A 363 -4.66 -17.31 14.65
C PHE A 363 -6.17 -17.38 14.48
N TYR A 364 -6.64 -18.53 14.00
CA TYR A 364 -8.06 -18.79 13.71
C TYR A 364 -8.70 -19.78 14.70
N ASP A 365 -8.04 -20.13 15.79
CA ASP A 365 -8.60 -21.10 16.74
C ASP A 365 -9.62 -20.49 17.71
N PRO A 366 -10.84 -21.01 17.76
CA PRO A 366 -11.34 -22.12 16.96
C PRO A 366 -11.89 -21.64 15.61
N TYR A 367 -11.46 -22.24 14.52
CA TYR A 367 -11.83 -21.89 13.13
C TYR A 367 -13.36 -21.81 12.91
N ASN A 368 -14.10 -22.68 13.58
CA ASN A 368 -15.55 -22.70 13.53
C ASN A 368 -16.21 -21.39 14.01
N PHE A 369 -15.53 -20.61 14.85
CA PHE A 369 -16.02 -19.33 15.35
C PHE A 369 -15.45 -18.15 14.57
N THR A 370 -14.23 -18.23 14.11
CA THR A 370 -13.48 -17.10 13.56
C THR A 370 -13.66 -16.92 12.07
N ASP A 371 -13.91 -18.02 11.32
CA ASP A 371 -13.91 -17.97 9.85
C ASP A 371 -15.07 -18.75 9.21
N LEU A 372 -15.59 -19.82 9.85
CA LEU A 372 -16.63 -20.62 9.27
C LEU A 372 -17.96 -19.87 9.25
N SER A 373 -18.51 -19.60 8.05
CA SER A 373 -19.76 -18.85 7.86
C SER A 373 -21.00 -19.72 7.64
N GLU A 374 -20.81 -21.04 7.39
CA GLU A 374 -21.87 -22.02 7.17
C GLU A 374 -21.46 -23.40 7.69
N ASP A 375 -22.44 -24.28 7.89
CA ASP A 375 -22.17 -25.66 8.32
C ASP A 375 -21.47 -26.44 7.21
N LYS A 376 -20.46 -27.21 7.61
CA LYS A 376 -19.73 -28.14 6.75
C LYS A 376 -19.88 -29.55 7.28
N ASP A 377 -19.59 -30.59 6.46
CA ASP A 377 -19.67 -32.01 6.85
C ASP A 377 -18.78 -32.31 8.07
N TRP A 378 -17.67 -31.59 8.21
CA TRP A 378 -16.72 -31.79 9.29
C TRP A 378 -16.96 -30.92 10.53
N GLY A 379 -17.89 -29.94 10.50
CA GLY A 379 -18.18 -29.08 11.63
C GLY A 379 -19.20 -27.99 11.37
N LYS A 380 -19.82 -27.53 12.46
CA LYS A 380 -20.79 -26.43 12.43
C LYS A 380 -20.10 -25.10 12.73
N TYR A 381 -20.55 -24.01 12.08
CA TYR A 381 -20.14 -22.68 12.48
C TYR A 381 -20.64 -22.34 13.88
N CYS A 382 -19.86 -21.58 14.64
CA CYS A 382 -20.17 -21.20 16.01
C CYS A 382 -20.44 -19.70 16.11
N LEU A 383 -21.37 -19.34 16.99
CA LEU A 383 -21.73 -17.95 17.31
C LEU A 383 -21.27 -17.53 18.70
N TYR A 384 -20.92 -18.49 19.53
CA TYR A 384 -20.57 -18.28 20.94
C TYR A 384 -19.21 -18.87 21.23
N TRP A 385 -18.35 -18.06 21.86
CA TRP A 385 -17.01 -18.45 22.24
C TRP A 385 -16.61 -17.83 23.61
N GLY A 386 -15.75 -18.51 24.33
CA GLY A 386 -15.18 -18.05 25.58
C GLY A 386 -15.84 -18.66 26.82
N LYS A 387 -15.17 -18.55 27.98
CA LYS A 387 -15.57 -19.17 29.25
C LYS A 387 -16.97 -18.77 29.73
N ASN A 388 -17.37 -17.54 29.41
CA ASN A 388 -18.64 -16.97 29.87
C ASN A 388 -19.76 -17.04 28.82
N ASN A 389 -19.50 -17.59 27.63
CA ASN A 389 -20.45 -17.69 26.52
C ASN A 389 -20.69 -19.15 26.11
N THR A 390 -20.78 -20.05 27.11
CA THR A 390 -20.95 -21.49 26.85
C THR A 390 -22.41 -21.93 26.68
N ASN A 391 -23.37 -21.06 26.99
CA ASN A 391 -24.82 -21.33 26.97
C ASN A 391 -25.54 -20.40 25.98
N GLY A 392 -25.05 -20.37 24.72
CA GLY A 392 -25.75 -19.62 23.69
C GLY A 392 -27.18 -20.12 23.46
N SER A 393 -28.09 -19.23 23.08
CA SER A 393 -29.53 -19.56 22.85
C SER A 393 -29.73 -20.51 21.66
N GLU A 394 -28.77 -20.61 20.76
CA GLU A 394 -28.82 -21.50 19.61
C GLU A 394 -28.05 -22.80 19.89
N ALA A 395 -28.75 -23.92 19.90
CA ALA A 395 -28.19 -25.24 20.19
C ALA A 395 -27.10 -25.62 19.17
N GLY A 396 -25.94 -26.06 19.67
CA GLY A 396 -24.83 -26.50 18.84
C GLY A 396 -24.03 -25.38 18.15
N ARG A 397 -24.23 -24.11 18.55
CA ARG A 397 -23.49 -22.95 18.02
C ARG A 397 -22.41 -22.43 18.98
N THR A 398 -22.11 -23.16 20.04
CA THR A 398 -21.02 -22.82 20.97
C THR A 398 -19.74 -23.54 20.57
N ALA A 399 -18.65 -22.83 20.52
CA ALA A 399 -17.33 -23.40 20.25
C ALA A 399 -16.92 -24.40 21.35
N ASP A 400 -16.07 -25.35 21.00
CA ASP A 400 -15.51 -26.32 21.97
C ASP A 400 -14.82 -25.56 23.12
N ALA A 401 -15.20 -25.88 24.36
CA ALA A 401 -14.75 -25.22 25.59
C ALA A 401 -13.22 -25.26 25.78
N LYS A 402 -12.50 -26.18 25.12
CA LYS A 402 -11.05 -26.19 25.16
C LYS A 402 -10.40 -24.96 24.52
N TYR A 403 -11.07 -24.34 23.52
CA TYR A 403 -10.61 -23.15 22.82
C TYR A 403 -11.13 -21.88 23.50
N ASN A 404 -10.84 -21.69 24.77
CA ASN A 404 -11.21 -20.49 25.51
C ASN A 404 -10.05 -19.48 25.64
N GLU A 405 -10.21 -18.44 26.44
CA GLU A 405 -9.22 -17.39 26.67
C GLU A 405 -7.87 -17.97 27.19
N ASP A 406 -7.90 -19.03 28.00
CA ASP A 406 -6.66 -19.67 28.50
C ASP A 406 -5.91 -20.36 27.37
N TYR A 407 -6.62 -20.95 26.43
CA TYR A 407 -6.00 -21.55 25.24
C TYR A 407 -5.29 -20.49 24.39
N VAL A 408 -5.97 -19.37 24.11
CA VAL A 408 -5.36 -18.23 23.36
C VAL A 408 -4.09 -17.75 24.08
N GLU A 409 -4.19 -17.52 25.40
CA GLU A 409 -3.03 -17.10 26.19
C GLU A 409 -1.89 -18.13 26.15
N ALA A 410 -2.21 -19.42 26.19
CA ALA A 410 -1.23 -20.49 26.12
C ALA A 410 -0.51 -20.53 24.77
N GLN A 411 -1.23 -20.35 23.67
CA GLN A 411 -0.67 -20.28 22.32
C GLN A 411 0.28 -19.08 22.17
N MET A 412 -0.13 -17.90 22.61
CA MET A 412 0.73 -16.71 22.57
C MET A 412 1.99 -16.87 23.46
N LYS A 413 1.86 -17.56 24.59
CA LYS A 413 3.00 -17.91 25.45
C LYS A 413 3.96 -18.88 24.78
N LYS A 414 3.51 -19.83 23.95
CA LYS A 414 4.40 -20.72 23.18
C LYS A 414 5.31 -19.91 22.26
N MET A 415 4.75 -18.97 21.50
CA MET A 415 5.52 -18.07 20.63
C MET A 415 6.56 -17.27 21.41
N LYS A 416 6.15 -16.65 22.51
CA LYS A 416 7.04 -15.88 23.38
C LYS A 416 8.20 -16.71 23.93
N ASN A 417 7.95 -17.93 24.36
CA ASN A 417 8.96 -18.81 24.97
C ASN A 417 9.93 -19.38 23.93
N ASN A 418 9.46 -19.64 22.70
CA ASN A 418 10.32 -20.09 21.61
C ASN A 418 11.34 -19.02 21.23
N ASN A 419 10.91 -17.77 21.17
CA ASN A 419 11.79 -16.64 20.90
C ASN A 419 12.80 -16.37 22.03
N LYS A 420 12.47 -16.69 23.28
CA LYS A 420 13.38 -16.55 24.45
C LYS A 420 14.53 -17.55 24.47
N LYS A 421 14.33 -18.76 24.00
CA LYS A 421 15.37 -19.80 24.03
C LYS A 421 16.62 -19.48 23.21
N LYS A 422 16.56 -18.42 22.39
CA LYS A 422 17.63 -18.03 21.46
C LYS A 422 18.27 -16.68 21.74
N SER A 423 17.62 -15.80 22.48
CA SER A 423 18.26 -14.54 22.87
C SER A 423 18.92 -14.75 24.25
N ASN A 424 20.24 -14.88 24.24
CA ASN A 424 21.06 -14.59 25.43
C ASN A 424 21.02 -13.08 25.76
N ASN A 425 20.03 -12.34 25.21
CA ASN A 425 19.91 -10.92 25.36
C ASN A 425 19.26 -10.55 26.70
N PRO A 426 19.94 -9.78 27.58
CA PRO A 426 19.44 -9.43 28.92
C PRO A 426 18.13 -8.61 28.90
N MET A 427 17.80 -7.92 27.80
CA MET A 427 16.62 -7.06 27.68
C MET A 427 15.29 -7.82 27.70
N VAL A 428 15.26 -9.09 27.31
CA VAL A 428 14.04 -9.93 27.39
C VAL A 428 13.63 -10.20 28.84
N LYS A 429 14.56 -10.15 29.80
CA LYS A 429 14.27 -10.29 31.23
C LYS A 429 13.57 -9.07 31.84
N GLU A 430 13.82 -7.88 31.32
CA GLU A 430 13.28 -6.64 31.90
C GLU A 430 11.84 -6.35 31.47
N TRP A 431 11.45 -6.71 30.24
CA TRP A 431 10.05 -6.61 29.78
C TRP A 431 9.11 -7.48 30.62
N ASN A 432 9.54 -8.69 31.02
CA ASN A 432 8.75 -9.58 31.86
C ASN A 432 8.46 -9.00 33.25
N ARG A 433 9.34 -8.15 33.78
CA ARG A 433 9.20 -7.54 35.11
C ARG A 433 8.20 -6.38 35.09
N LYS A 434 8.12 -5.62 33.97
CA LYS A 434 7.23 -4.44 33.83
C LYS A 434 5.79 -4.80 33.49
N HIS A 435 5.54 -5.94 32.84
CA HIS A 435 4.19 -6.30 32.35
C HIS A 435 3.47 -7.37 33.19
N SER A 436 4.13 -7.93 34.20
CA SER A 436 3.48 -8.86 35.14
C SER A 436 2.58 -8.16 36.19
N MET A 437 2.56 -6.83 36.23
CA MET A 437 1.84 -6.06 37.25
C MET A 437 0.50 -5.47 36.82
N ASN A 438 0.00 -5.71 35.61
CA ASN A 438 -1.30 -5.15 35.20
C ASN A 438 -2.31 -6.24 34.91
N LYS A 439 -2.85 -6.87 36.00
CA LYS A 439 -3.90 -7.89 35.92
C LYS A 439 -5.31 -7.35 35.73
N ASN A 440 -5.50 -6.05 35.46
CA ASN A 440 -6.81 -5.41 35.46
C ASN A 440 -7.18 -4.69 34.15
N ASN A 441 -6.83 -5.21 32.98
CA ASN A 441 -7.43 -4.71 31.76
C ASN A 441 -8.40 -5.75 31.18
N LYS A 442 -9.68 -5.47 31.38
CA LYS A 442 -10.79 -6.15 30.73
C LYS A 442 -10.65 -5.95 29.21
N CYS A 443 -10.57 -7.05 28.51
CA CYS A 443 -10.74 -7.10 27.05
C CYS A 443 -12.19 -6.64 26.74
N CYS A 444 -12.36 -5.54 26.04
CA CYS A 444 -13.65 -5.15 25.52
C CYS A 444 -13.92 -5.99 24.27
N THR A 445 -14.85 -6.92 24.41
CA THR A 445 -15.54 -7.55 23.29
C THR A 445 -16.78 -6.70 22.98
N ASN A 446 -16.85 -6.15 21.77
CA ASN A 446 -18.03 -6.01 20.95
C ASN A 446 -17.60 -6.05 19.50
#